data_be10c297ff90e4b20252b50099f28fa0
#
_entry.id   be10c297ff90e4b20252b50099f28fa0
#
_cell.length_a   1.000
_cell.length_b   1.000
_cell.length_c   1.000
_cell.angle_alpha   90.00
_cell.angle_beta   90.00
_cell.angle_gamma   90.00
#
_symmetry.space_group_name_H-M   'P 1'
#
loop_
_entity.id
_entity.type
_entity.pdbx_description
1 polymer ?
#
loop_
_entity_poly.entity_id
_entity_poly.type
_entity_poly.pdbx_seq_one_letter_code
_entity_poly.pdbx_strand_id
1 'polypeptide(L)'
;MKKSENFWNRNAKRYDRFMRKDRAAYEKLYELIRPVVKARTVLELAAGTGLIAKNIVRAASHIEVTDASEEMIAEAKRNNRSARLHFSVRDMFCLPY
;
A
#
# COMPACT_ATOMS: atom_id res chain seq x y z
N MET A 1 9.36 -19.43 -4.32
CA MET A 1 8.85 -18.33 -3.48
C MET A 1 9.41 -18.42 -2.07
N LYS A 2 9.79 -17.32 -1.49
CA LYS A 2 10.32 -17.25 -0.12
C LYS A 2 9.20 -17.56 0.89
N LYS A 3 9.57 -18.12 2.06
CA LYS A 3 8.58 -18.44 3.11
C LYS A 3 7.80 -17.21 3.58
N SER A 4 8.45 -16.05 3.68
CA SER A 4 7.80 -14.80 4.08
C SER A 4 6.73 -14.37 3.09
N GLU A 5 7.00 -14.52 1.78
CA GLU A 5 6.04 -14.18 0.73
C GLU A 5 4.83 -15.09 0.80
N ASN A 6 5.02 -16.41 1.03
CA ASN A 6 3.91 -17.36 1.19
C ASN A 6 3.04 -17.01 2.41
N PHE A 7 3.69 -16.63 3.52
CA PHE A 7 2.95 -16.21 4.72
C PHE A 7 2.05 -15.01 4.41
N TRP A 8 2.59 -13.97 3.79
CA TRP A 8 1.83 -12.75 3.48
C TRP A 8 0.75 -13.00 2.44
N ASN A 9 0.99 -13.88 1.44
CA ASN A 9 -0.03 -14.24 0.47
C ASN A 9 -1.26 -14.88 1.13
N ARG A 10 -1.04 -15.82 2.07
CA ARG A 10 -2.14 -16.50 2.75
C ARG A 10 -2.88 -15.61 3.74
N ASN A 11 -2.25 -14.56 4.24
CA ASN A 11 -2.80 -13.72 5.29
C ASN A 11 -3.22 -12.33 4.83
N ALA A 12 -3.24 -12.07 3.52
CA ALA A 12 -3.55 -10.76 2.98
C ALA A 12 -4.88 -10.18 3.49
N LYS A 13 -5.96 -10.98 3.43
CA LYS A 13 -7.29 -10.52 3.88
C LYS A 13 -7.36 -10.33 5.38
N ARG A 14 -6.68 -11.18 6.14
CA ARG A 14 -6.63 -11.08 7.60
C ARG A 14 -5.87 -9.82 8.02
N TYR A 15 -4.76 -9.55 7.35
CA TYR A 15 -3.96 -8.35 7.59
C TYR A 15 -4.78 -7.09 7.33
N ASP A 16 -5.51 -7.02 6.22
CA ASP A 16 -6.36 -5.88 5.89
C ASP A 16 -7.42 -5.64 6.96
N ARG A 17 -8.08 -6.70 7.44
CA ARG A 17 -9.07 -6.59 8.51
C ARG A 17 -8.45 -6.08 9.81
N PHE A 18 -7.25 -6.54 10.14
CA PHE A 18 -6.52 -6.07 11.32
C PHE A 18 -6.23 -4.58 11.24
N MET A 19 -5.75 -4.13 10.08
CA MET A 19 -5.46 -2.71 9.84
C MET A 19 -6.71 -1.83 10.01
N ARG A 20 -7.86 -2.32 9.59
CA ARG A 20 -9.12 -1.56 9.68
C ARG A 20 -9.65 -1.40 11.09
N LYS A 21 -9.27 -2.26 12.02
CA LYS A 21 -9.72 -2.17 13.42
C LYS A 21 -9.19 -0.93 14.14
N ASP A 22 -8.03 -0.45 13.73
CA ASP A 22 -7.42 0.71 14.38
C ASP A 22 -7.61 1.98 13.55
N ARG A 23 -8.85 2.22 13.18
CA ARG A 23 -9.23 3.31 12.27
C ARG A 23 -8.79 4.68 12.76
N ALA A 24 -8.97 4.98 14.04
CA ALA A 24 -8.66 6.31 14.58
C ALA A 24 -7.16 6.65 14.45
N ALA A 25 -6.30 5.68 14.75
CA ALA A 25 -4.86 5.87 14.63
C ALA A 25 -4.46 6.07 13.16
N TYR A 26 -5.06 5.31 12.23
CA TYR A 26 -4.77 5.45 10.81
C TYR A 26 -5.29 6.76 10.24
N GLU A 27 -6.46 7.22 10.65
CA GLU A 27 -6.96 8.52 10.22
C GLU A 27 -6.02 9.65 10.61
N LYS A 28 -5.48 9.60 11.80
CA LYS A 28 -4.49 10.58 12.26
C LYS A 28 -3.19 10.48 11.45
N LEU A 29 -2.75 9.26 11.13
CA LEU A 29 -1.59 9.05 10.29
C LEU A 29 -1.79 9.67 8.90
N TYR A 30 -2.95 9.47 8.28
CA TYR A 30 -3.26 10.07 6.98
C TYR A 30 -3.22 11.59 7.03
N GLU A 31 -3.75 12.19 8.09
CA GLU A 31 -3.71 13.65 8.27
C GLU A 31 -2.26 14.17 8.31
N LEU A 32 -1.35 13.42 8.92
CA LEU A 32 0.06 13.78 8.99
C LEU A 32 0.78 13.60 7.65
N ILE A 33 0.41 12.55 6.90
CA ILE A 33 1.07 12.21 5.62
C ILE A 33 0.63 13.14 4.49
N ARG A 34 -0.65 13.47 4.40
CA ARG A 34 -1.20 14.23 3.26
C ARG A 34 -0.44 15.52 2.93
N PRO A 35 -0.10 16.37 3.90
CA PRO A 35 0.67 17.58 3.57
C PRO A 35 2.06 17.27 3.03
N VAL A 36 2.68 16.19 3.51
CA VAL A 36 4.02 15.78 3.09
C VAL A 36 4.05 15.32 1.65
N VAL A 37 3.02 14.56 1.22
CA VAL A 37 2.96 13.98 -0.12
C VAL A 37 2.22 14.86 -1.13
N LYS A 38 1.71 16.00 -0.71
CA LYS A 38 0.89 16.88 -1.56
C LYS A 38 1.58 17.19 -2.88
N ALA A 39 0.90 16.82 -3.97
CA ALA A 39 1.36 17.03 -5.35
C ALA A 39 2.71 16.37 -5.68
N ARG A 40 3.10 15.36 -4.91
CA ARG A 40 4.36 14.63 -5.11
C ARG A 40 4.16 13.27 -5.71
N THR A 41 5.20 12.76 -6.36
CA THR A 41 5.31 11.35 -6.74
C THR A 41 5.82 10.58 -5.53
N VAL A 42 5.12 9.52 -5.15
CA VAL A 42 5.37 8.78 -3.91
C VAL A 42 5.70 7.33 -4.24
N LEU A 43 6.68 6.77 -3.55
CA LEU A 43 6.97 5.34 -3.57
C LEU A 43 6.57 4.77 -2.20
N GLU A 44 5.63 3.84 -2.20
CA GLU A 44 5.23 3.12 -0.99
C GLU A 44 5.80 1.72 -1.00
N LEU A 45 6.61 1.41 0.01
CA LEU A 45 7.23 0.10 0.19
C LEU A 45 6.42 -0.71 1.19
N ALA A 46 6.33 -2.02 0.95
CA ALA A 46 5.59 -2.93 1.82
C ALA A 46 4.15 -2.43 2.07
N ALA A 47 3.47 -2.07 0.98
CA ALA A 47 2.17 -1.39 1.04
C ALA A 47 1.03 -2.27 1.56
N GLY A 48 1.22 -3.58 1.60
CA GLY A 48 0.17 -4.51 1.99
C GLY A 48 -1.01 -4.43 1.05
N THR A 49 -2.21 -4.29 1.59
CA THR A 49 -3.44 -4.22 0.79
C THR A 49 -3.76 -2.81 0.29
N GLY A 50 -2.82 -1.88 0.40
CA GLY A 50 -2.95 -0.54 -0.17
C GLY A 50 -3.83 0.42 0.61
N LEU A 51 -4.04 0.17 1.90
CA LEU A 51 -4.91 0.99 2.73
C LEU A 51 -4.40 2.44 2.85
N ILE A 52 -3.10 2.63 3.04
CA ILE A 52 -2.51 3.95 3.14
C ILE A 52 -2.62 4.68 1.80
N ALA A 53 -2.21 4.03 0.69
CA ALA A 53 -2.30 4.61 -0.65
C ALA A 53 -3.72 5.06 -0.97
N LYS A 54 -4.72 4.23 -0.64
CA LYS A 54 -6.14 4.55 -0.85
C LYS A 54 -6.53 5.86 -0.17
N ASN A 55 -6.01 6.12 1.01
CA ASN A 55 -6.42 7.26 1.83
C ASN A 55 -5.59 8.51 1.61
N ILE A 56 -4.47 8.43 0.88
CA ILE A 56 -3.64 9.59 0.58
C ILE A 56 -3.59 9.93 -0.91
N VAL A 57 -4.20 9.12 -1.77
CA VAL A 57 -4.07 9.25 -3.23
C VAL A 57 -4.52 10.61 -3.76
N ARG A 58 -5.53 11.21 -3.15
CA ARG A 58 -6.03 12.52 -3.61
C ARG A 58 -5.03 13.63 -3.37
N ALA A 59 -4.17 13.50 -2.37
CA ALA A 59 -3.16 14.49 -2.05
C ALA A 59 -1.94 14.35 -2.96
N ALA A 60 -1.53 13.13 -3.28
CA ALA A 60 -0.36 12.87 -4.11
C ALA A 60 -0.68 13.03 -5.59
N SER A 61 0.32 13.32 -6.42
CA SER A 61 0.15 13.33 -7.86
C SER A 61 0.21 11.92 -8.45
N HIS A 62 1.04 11.05 -7.87
CA HIS A 62 1.22 9.67 -8.32
C HIS A 62 1.80 8.84 -7.18
N ILE A 63 1.35 7.59 -7.04
CA ILE A 63 1.89 6.66 -6.04
C ILE A 63 2.26 5.34 -6.70
N GLU A 64 3.53 4.96 -6.58
CA GLU A 64 3.98 3.61 -6.89
C GLU A 64 3.74 2.75 -5.66
N VAL A 65 2.79 1.82 -5.74
CA VAL A 65 2.38 0.96 -4.62
C VAL A 65 3.06 -0.38 -4.80
N THR A 66 3.97 -0.73 -3.89
CA THR A 66 4.75 -1.96 -4.02
C THR A 66 4.66 -2.83 -2.78
N ASP A 67 4.75 -4.13 -3.00
CA ASP A 67 4.83 -5.13 -1.94
C ASP A 67 5.46 -6.40 -2.53
N ALA A 68 6.10 -7.20 -1.70
CA ALA A 68 6.70 -8.45 -2.14
C ALA A 68 5.65 -9.54 -2.39
N SER A 69 4.47 -9.41 -1.80
CA SER A 69 3.39 -10.40 -1.90
C SER A 69 2.46 -10.10 -3.08
N GLU A 70 2.33 -11.07 -3.98
CA GLU A 70 1.39 -11.00 -5.09
C GLU A 70 -0.05 -10.85 -4.60
N GLU A 71 -0.42 -11.55 -3.52
CA GLU A 71 -1.76 -11.48 -2.95
C GLU A 71 -2.05 -10.11 -2.33
N MET A 72 -1.07 -9.50 -1.68
CA MET A 72 -1.22 -8.14 -1.15
C MET A 72 -1.47 -7.14 -2.27
N ILE A 73 -0.70 -7.23 -3.35
CA ILE A 73 -0.87 -6.34 -4.50
C ILE A 73 -2.21 -6.59 -5.20
N ALA A 74 -2.64 -7.84 -5.30
CA ALA A 74 -3.96 -8.15 -5.87
C ALA A 74 -5.09 -7.53 -5.03
N GLU A 75 -5.01 -7.62 -3.70
CA GLU A 75 -5.97 -6.95 -2.82
C GLU A 75 -5.92 -5.43 -2.94
N ALA A 76 -4.70 -4.88 -3.03
CA ALA A 76 -4.54 -3.44 -3.20
C ALA A 76 -5.23 -2.95 -4.47
N LYS A 77 -5.07 -3.68 -5.58
CA LYS A 77 -5.74 -3.35 -6.85
C LYS A 77 -7.26 -3.43 -6.73
N ARG A 78 -7.78 -4.44 -6.02
CA ARG A 78 -9.22 -4.59 -5.81
C ARG A 78 -9.81 -3.43 -5.00
N ASN A 79 -9.04 -2.93 -4.03
CA ASN A 79 -9.48 -1.88 -3.12
C ASN A 79 -9.30 -0.47 -3.64
N ASN A 80 -8.55 -0.29 -4.73
CA ASN A 80 -8.13 1.03 -5.20
C ASN A 80 -8.27 1.12 -6.72
N ARG A 81 -8.97 2.13 -7.21
CA ARG A 81 -9.23 2.30 -8.65
C ARG A 81 -8.77 3.63 -9.21
N SER A 82 -7.93 4.34 -8.49
CA SER A 82 -7.42 5.63 -8.96
C SER A 82 -6.36 5.45 -10.04
N ALA A 83 -6.42 6.26 -11.09
CA ALA A 83 -5.40 6.28 -12.15
C ALA A 83 -4.04 6.80 -11.66
N ARG A 84 -4.01 7.43 -10.48
CA ARG A 84 -2.76 7.91 -9.87
C ARG A 84 -1.96 6.82 -9.19
N LEU A 85 -2.55 5.62 -9.04
CA LEU A 85 -1.91 4.48 -8.38
C LEU A 85 -1.37 3.51 -9.41
N HIS A 86 -0.12 3.13 -9.25
CA HIS A 86 0.53 2.12 -10.05
C HIS A 86 1.01 1.00 -9.13
N PHE A 87 0.62 -0.24 -9.42
CA PHE A 87 0.87 -1.39 -8.53
C PHE A 87 1.92 -2.29 -9.13
N SER A 88 2.87 -2.73 -8.31
CA SER A 88 3.84 -3.74 -8.75
C SER A 88 4.32 -4.59 -7.59
N VAL A 89 4.61 -5.87 -7.90
CA VAL A 89 5.23 -6.79 -6.94
C VAL A 89 6.72 -6.54 -6.97
N ARG A 90 7.28 -6.06 -5.86
CA ARG A 90 8.70 -5.71 -5.77
C ARG A 90 9.26 -6.09 -4.40
N ASP A 91 10.48 -6.60 -4.40
CA ASP A 91 11.26 -6.78 -3.18
C ASP A 91 11.90 -5.43 -2.84
N MET A 92 11.65 -4.92 -1.62
CA MET A 92 12.17 -3.63 -1.19
C MET A 92 13.70 -3.56 -1.15
N PHE A 93 14.37 -4.70 -1.17
CA PHE A 93 15.84 -4.79 -1.20
C PHE A 93 16.39 -4.90 -2.63
N CYS A 94 15.54 -4.97 -3.64
CA CYS A 94 15.90 -5.14 -5.06
C CYS A 94 15.01 -4.26 -5.95
N LEU A 95 14.96 -2.98 -5.66
CA LEU A 95 14.13 -2.04 -6.42
C LEU A 95 14.85 -1.55 -7.68
N PRO A 96 14.11 -1.31 -8.78
CA PRO A 96 14.70 -0.82 -10.03
C PRO A 96 14.96 0.69 -10.04
N TYR A 97 14.70 1.33 -8.94
CA TYR A 97 14.83 2.79 -8.82
C TYR A 97 16.19 3.23 -8.31
#